data_d3a698b004e5f69abff2d4cbe6ede7e1
#
_entry.id   d3a698b004e5f69abff2d4cbe6ede7e1
#
_cell.length_a   1.000
_cell.length_b   1.000
_cell.length_c   1.000
_cell.angle_alpha   90.00
_cell.angle_beta   90.00
_cell.angle_gamma   90.00
#
_symmetry.space_group_name_H-M   'P 1'
#
loop_
_entity.id
_entity.type
_entity.pdbx_description
1 polymer ?
#
loop_
_entity_poly.entity_id
_entity_poly.type
_entity_poly.pdbx_seq_one_letter_code
_entity_poly.pdbx_strand_id
1 'polypeptide(L)'
;AISAAILSFVDPSNPSANVTITGSGTASSANVGNSVAITNANIGTLALGGADAGSYNINTIAINGYLNVSITPKTINLSGTRLYDGTVNAANTDLSVASGTVGTETLTISGTGTLNAGGVGSRTISNTGSLALSNGTNGGIGSNYTLDGGTHSMTINPLPLTITGTKVYDGDNEVHSNT
;
A
#
# COMPACT_ATOMS: atom_id res chain seq x y z
N ALA A 1 -11.92 -12.07 0.58
CA ALA A 1 -12.94 -11.89 -0.45
C ALA A 1 -12.41 -10.88 -1.44
N ILE A 2 -12.21 -11.29 -2.69
CA ILE A 2 -11.85 -10.38 -3.78
C ILE A 2 -13.05 -9.45 -3.96
N SER A 3 -12.90 -8.19 -3.57
CA SER A 3 -13.90 -7.16 -3.81
C SER A 3 -13.94 -6.92 -5.33
N ALA A 4 -15.00 -7.41 -5.97
CA ALA A 4 -15.39 -7.13 -7.35
C ALA A 4 -14.26 -7.25 -8.40
N ALA A 5 -13.64 -8.42 -8.52
CA ALA A 5 -13.01 -8.76 -9.81
C ALA A 5 -14.13 -8.88 -10.85
N ILE A 6 -14.20 -7.94 -11.79
CA ILE A 6 -15.11 -8.04 -12.92
C ILE A 6 -14.47 -9.02 -13.90
N LEU A 7 -14.96 -10.27 -13.88
CA LEU A 7 -14.61 -11.24 -14.89
C LEU A 7 -15.34 -10.85 -16.20
N SER A 8 -14.61 -10.69 -17.28
CA SER A 8 -15.18 -10.48 -18.60
C SER A 8 -14.84 -11.66 -19.50
N PHE A 9 -15.77 -12.03 -20.35
CA PHE A 9 -15.54 -13.02 -21.41
C PHE A 9 -15.06 -12.31 -22.69
N VAL A 10 -14.02 -12.85 -23.30
CA VAL A 10 -13.55 -12.41 -24.62
C VAL A 10 -13.22 -13.66 -25.42
N ASP A 11 -13.94 -13.85 -26.55
CA ASP A 11 -13.57 -14.84 -27.57
C ASP A 11 -12.85 -14.11 -28.70
N PRO A 12 -11.54 -14.30 -28.90
CA PRO A 12 -10.81 -13.66 -30.00
C PRO A 12 -11.34 -14.05 -31.41
N SER A 13 -11.97 -15.23 -31.52
CA SER A 13 -12.53 -15.73 -32.78
C SER A 13 -13.93 -15.20 -33.05
N ASN A 14 -14.64 -14.77 -32.00
CA ASN A 14 -15.97 -14.19 -32.06
C ASN A 14 -16.15 -13.04 -31.08
N PRO A 15 -15.59 -11.86 -31.37
CA PRO A 15 -15.64 -10.71 -30.43
C PRO A 15 -17.06 -10.16 -30.24
N SER A 16 -18.05 -10.60 -31.04
CA SER A 16 -19.45 -10.21 -30.93
C SER A 16 -20.28 -11.20 -30.10
N ALA A 17 -19.66 -12.25 -29.53
CA ALA A 17 -20.38 -13.23 -28.72
C ALA A 17 -21.05 -12.58 -27.51
N ASN A 18 -22.35 -12.81 -27.35
CA ASN A 18 -23.10 -12.36 -26.19
C ASN A 18 -23.02 -13.39 -25.08
N VAL A 19 -21.91 -13.31 -24.32
CA VAL A 19 -21.65 -14.18 -23.16
C VAL A 19 -21.37 -13.31 -21.94
N THR A 20 -22.00 -13.63 -20.83
CA THR A 20 -21.77 -13.00 -19.52
C THR A 20 -21.30 -14.04 -18.52
N ILE A 21 -20.60 -13.60 -17.47
CA ILE A 21 -20.17 -14.45 -16.37
C ILE A 21 -20.88 -13.97 -15.11
N THR A 22 -21.50 -14.88 -14.37
CA THR A 22 -22.16 -14.64 -13.08
C THR A 22 -21.65 -15.58 -12.02
N GLY A 23 -21.93 -15.27 -10.75
CA GLY A 23 -21.50 -16.11 -9.62
C GLY A 23 -20.10 -15.74 -9.08
N SER A 24 -19.49 -16.66 -8.35
CA SER A 24 -18.19 -16.46 -7.72
C SER A 24 -17.32 -17.72 -7.80
N GLY A 25 -16.03 -17.53 -8.00
CA GLY A 25 -15.00 -18.55 -7.94
C GLY A 25 -13.88 -18.13 -7.00
N THR A 26 -12.93 -19.02 -6.76
CA THR A 26 -11.77 -18.77 -5.90
C THR A 26 -10.49 -18.82 -6.73
N ALA A 27 -9.70 -17.75 -6.69
CA ALA A 27 -8.37 -17.75 -7.30
C ALA A 27 -7.43 -18.72 -6.56
N SER A 28 -6.47 -19.29 -7.27
CA SER A 28 -5.48 -20.22 -6.71
C SER A 28 -4.54 -19.56 -5.69
N SER A 29 -4.49 -18.22 -5.69
CA SER A 29 -3.74 -17.42 -4.73
C SER A 29 -4.51 -16.12 -4.42
N ALA A 30 -4.34 -15.60 -3.22
CA ALA A 30 -4.79 -14.26 -2.83
C ALA A 30 -3.70 -13.18 -3.08
N ASN A 31 -2.49 -13.59 -3.42
CA ASN A 31 -1.36 -12.70 -3.61
C ASN A 31 -1.41 -12.01 -4.98
N VAL A 32 -0.76 -10.87 -5.06
CA VAL A 32 -0.56 -10.12 -6.31
C VAL A 32 0.00 -11.02 -7.41
N GLY A 33 -0.58 -10.91 -8.60
CA GLY A 33 -0.16 -11.67 -9.77
C GLY A 33 -0.99 -11.34 -11.01
N ASN A 34 -0.37 -11.38 -12.18
CA ASN A 34 -1.00 -10.96 -13.45
C ASN A 34 -1.89 -12.05 -14.08
N SER A 35 -1.79 -13.30 -13.65
CA SER A 35 -2.56 -14.41 -14.22
C SER A 35 -2.77 -15.47 -13.13
N VAL A 36 -3.48 -15.07 -12.08
CA VAL A 36 -3.81 -16.00 -10.99
C VAL A 36 -4.98 -16.88 -11.47
N ALA A 37 -4.72 -18.17 -11.60
CA ALA A 37 -5.69 -19.11 -12.17
C ALA A 37 -6.91 -19.31 -11.26
N ILE A 38 -8.09 -19.45 -11.88
CA ILE A 38 -9.27 -20.05 -11.26
C ILE A 38 -9.37 -21.44 -11.85
N THR A 39 -9.00 -22.47 -11.11
CA THR A 39 -9.01 -23.85 -11.59
C THR A 39 -10.43 -24.43 -11.56
N ASN A 40 -10.64 -25.53 -12.27
CA ASN A 40 -11.93 -26.23 -12.27
C ASN A 40 -12.40 -26.62 -10.84
N ALA A 41 -11.46 -26.97 -9.96
CA ALA A 41 -11.76 -27.27 -8.55
C ALA A 41 -12.26 -26.04 -7.75
N ASN A 42 -11.89 -24.83 -8.21
CA ASN A 42 -12.15 -23.57 -7.52
C ASN A 42 -13.20 -22.70 -8.25
N ILE A 43 -13.88 -23.26 -9.24
CA ILE A 43 -14.82 -22.54 -10.10
C ILE A 43 -16.05 -22.03 -9.32
N GLY A 44 -16.39 -22.70 -8.22
CA GLY A 44 -17.47 -22.30 -7.32
C GLY A 44 -18.82 -22.26 -8.00
N THR A 45 -19.48 -21.11 -7.94
CA THR A 45 -20.79 -20.86 -8.55
C THR A 45 -20.69 -20.09 -9.89
N LEU A 46 -19.50 -19.94 -10.46
CA LEU A 46 -19.32 -19.26 -11.75
C LEU A 46 -20.15 -20.00 -12.82
N ALA A 47 -20.92 -19.23 -13.57
CA ALA A 47 -21.76 -19.73 -14.65
C ALA A 47 -21.75 -18.76 -15.83
N LEU A 48 -21.89 -19.30 -17.02
CA LEU A 48 -22.07 -18.52 -18.25
C LEU A 48 -23.54 -18.17 -18.44
N GLY A 49 -23.82 -16.95 -18.87
CA GLY A 49 -25.13 -16.43 -19.29
C GLY A 49 -24.99 -15.70 -20.61
N GLY A 50 -26.11 -15.15 -21.12
CA GLY A 50 -26.18 -14.49 -22.43
C GLY A 50 -26.66 -15.41 -23.52
N ALA A 51 -26.96 -14.84 -24.71
CA ALA A 51 -27.60 -15.57 -25.80
C ALA A 51 -26.73 -16.72 -26.34
N ASP A 52 -25.41 -16.55 -26.33
CA ASP A 52 -24.46 -17.51 -26.88
C ASP A 52 -23.81 -18.43 -25.84
N ALA A 53 -24.25 -18.35 -24.58
CA ALA A 53 -23.67 -19.12 -23.47
C ALA A 53 -23.59 -20.62 -23.73
N GLY A 54 -24.60 -21.20 -24.44
CA GLY A 54 -24.64 -22.62 -24.75
C GLY A 54 -23.57 -23.11 -25.71
N SER A 55 -22.86 -22.20 -26.37
CA SER A 55 -21.73 -22.54 -27.27
C SER A 55 -20.41 -22.65 -26.55
N TYR A 56 -20.38 -22.34 -25.25
CA TYR A 56 -19.15 -22.27 -24.43
C TYR A 56 -19.27 -23.14 -23.17
N ASN A 57 -18.12 -23.58 -22.66
CA ASN A 57 -18.06 -24.40 -21.45
C ASN A 57 -17.02 -23.84 -20.49
N ILE A 58 -17.47 -23.30 -19.37
CA ILE A 58 -16.60 -22.69 -18.37
C ILE A 58 -15.60 -23.67 -17.73
N ASN A 59 -15.98 -24.94 -17.58
CA ASN A 59 -15.07 -25.95 -17.03
C ASN A 59 -13.91 -26.24 -17.98
N THR A 60 -14.16 -26.25 -19.28
CA THR A 60 -13.10 -26.41 -20.29
C THR A 60 -12.16 -25.21 -20.32
N ILE A 61 -12.69 -24.00 -20.14
CA ILE A 61 -11.91 -22.78 -20.02
C ILE A 61 -11.00 -22.85 -18.80
N ALA A 62 -11.52 -23.28 -17.65
CA ALA A 62 -10.74 -23.41 -16.43
C ALA A 62 -9.65 -24.50 -16.50
N ILE A 63 -9.95 -25.65 -17.12
CA ILE A 63 -8.99 -26.74 -17.31
C ILE A 63 -7.83 -26.33 -18.23
N ASN A 64 -8.11 -25.54 -19.27
CA ASN A 64 -7.11 -25.09 -20.24
C ASN A 64 -6.33 -23.84 -19.75
N GLY A 65 -6.56 -23.36 -18.53
CA GLY A 65 -5.82 -22.23 -17.95
C GLY A 65 -6.23 -20.86 -18.51
N TYR A 66 -7.35 -20.76 -19.22
CA TYR A 66 -7.85 -19.49 -19.75
C TYR A 66 -8.66 -18.67 -18.74
N LEU A 67 -9.07 -19.29 -17.63
CA LEU A 67 -9.77 -18.57 -16.57
C LEU A 67 -8.75 -18.11 -15.51
N ASN A 68 -8.42 -16.84 -15.55
CA ASN A 68 -7.49 -16.21 -14.64
C ASN A 68 -7.95 -14.79 -14.27
N VAL A 69 -7.36 -14.27 -13.20
CA VAL A 69 -7.60 -12.92 -12.68
C VAL A 69 -6.26 -12.24 -12.37
N SER A 70 -6.17 -10.95 -12.65
CA SER A 70 -5.06 -10.14 -12.18
C SER A 70 -5.39 -9.57 -10.81
N ILE A 71 -4.50 -9.80 -9.86
CA ILE A 71 -4.57 -9.22 -8.51
C ILE A 71 -3.50 -8.14 -8.45
N THR A 72 -3.93 -6.90 -8.30
CA THR A 72 -3.03 -5.73 -8.25
C THR A 72 -2.65 -5.38 -6.80
N PRO A 73 -1.47 -4.77 -6.58
CA PRO A 73 -1.07 -4.32 -5.25
C PRO A 73 -2.06 -3.33 -4.66
N LYS A 74 -2.26 -3.42 -3.35
CA LYS A 74 -3.09 -2.48 -2.62
C LYS A 74 -2.24 -1.31 -2.13
N THR A 75 -2.71 -0.08 -2.40
CA THR A 75 -2.04 1.13 -1.93
C THR A 75 -2.12 1.26 -0.41
N ILE A 76 -1.01 1.63 0.22
CA ILE A 76 -0.94 1.99 1.63
C ILE A 76 -0.49 3.44 1.80
N ASN A 77 -0.79 4.00 2.98
CA ASN A 77 -0.35 5.32 3.39
C ASN A 77 0.66 5.20 4.53
N LEU A 78 1.68 6.05 4.51
CA LEU A 78 2.67 6.16 5.57
C LEU A 78 2.45 7.45 6.37
N SER A 79 2.74 7.38 7.67
CA SER A 79 2.84 8.55 8.53
C SER A 79 4.03 8.41 9.47
N GLY A 80 4.52 9.54 9.96
CA GLY A 80 5.60 9.54 10.92
C GLY A 80 5.80 10.86 11.63
N THR A 81 6.72 10.85 12.59
CA THR A 81 7.11 12.03 13.35
C THR A 81 8.59 12.00 13.65
N ARG A 82 9.25 13.15 13.60
CA ARG A 82 10.63 13.32 14.06
C ARG A 82 10.87 14.71 14.63
N LEU A 83 11.98 14.90 15.30
CA LEU A 83 12.46 16.22 15.69
C LEU A 83 13.14 16.91 14.49
N TYR A 84 13.17 18.23 14.54
CA TYR A 84 13.87 19.05 13.54
C TYR A 84 15.38 18.74 13.56
N ASP A 85 15.92 18.40 12.39
CA ASP A 85 17.33 18.08 12.16
C ASP A 85 17.94 18.85 10.99
N GLY A 86 17.18 19.78 10.40
CA GLY A 86 17.61 20.58 9.24
C GLY A 86 17.54 19.88 7.90
N THR A 87 17.15 18.60 7.84
CA THR A 87 17.10 17.81 6.60
C THR A 87 15.69 17.67 6.04
N VAL A 88 15.60 17.20 4.79
CA VAL A 88 14.34 16.79 4.14
C VAL A 88 14.16 15.26 4.12
N ASN A 89 14.97 14.52 4.86
CA ASN A 89 14.91 13.07 4.86
C ASN A 89 13.69 12.55 5.63
N ALA A 90 13.02 11.55 5.06
CA ALA A 90 11.99 10.75 5.71
C ALA A 90 12.54 9.33 5.90
N ALA A 91 13.23 9.09 7.01
CA ALA A 91 13.84 7.80 7.30
C ALA A 91 12.77 6.79 7.72
N ASN A 92 12.94 5.53 7.33
CA ASN A 92 12.03 4.44 7.71
C ASN A 92 11.87 4.28 9.23
N THR A 93 12.89 4.64 10.02
CA THR A 93 12.85 4.60 11.51
C THR A 93 11.79 5.52 12.11
N ASP A 94 11.44 6.58 11.40
CA ASP A 94 10.48 7.59 11.83
C ASP A 94 9.09 7.37 11.22
N LEU A 95 8.95 6.33 10.37
CA LEU A 95 7.75 6.05 9.61
C LEU A 95 7.03 4.79 10.08
N SER A 96 5.73 4.79 9.94
CA SER A 96 4.85 3.64 10.13
C SER A 96 3.78 3.58 9.05
N VAL A 97 3.19 2.40 8.86
CA VAL A 97 2.01 2.26 8.01
C VAL A 97 0.81 2.84 8.74
N ALA A 98 0.25 3.91 8.18
CA ALA A 98 -0.90 4.62 8.76
C ALA A 98 -2.23 3.95 8.41
N SER A 99 -2.34 3.42 7.19
CA SER A 99 -3.55 2.76 6.71
C SER A 99 -3.31 1.98 5.42
N GLY A 100 -4.26 1.12 5.07
CA GLY A 100 -4.30 0.43 3.79
C GLY A 100 -4.02 -1.07 3.89
N THR A 101 -3.53 -1.60 5.01
CA THR A 101 -3.35 -3.05 5.20
C THR A 101 -4.69 -3.79 5.24
N VAL A 102 -4.65 -5.08 4.99
CA VAL A 102 -5.81 -5.98 5.08
C VAL A 102 -5.87 -6.56 6.50
N GLY A 103 -7.02 -6.41 7.16
CA GLY A 103 -7.23 -6.95 8.50
C GLY A 103 -6.18 -6.48 9.50
N THR A 104 -5.48 -7.43 10.11
CA THR A 104 -4.42 -7.19 11.11
C THR A 104 -2.99 -7.33 10.53
N GLU A 105 -2.85 -7.44 9.22
CA GLU A 105 -1.54 -7.56 8.58
C GLU A 105 -0.65 -6.36 8.91
N THR A 106 0.62 -6.62 9.13
CA THR A 106 1.65 -5.58 9.28
C THR A 106 2.67 -5.67 8.16
N LEU A 107 3.39 -4.59 7.93
CA LEU A 107 4.49 -4.51 6.97
C LEU A 107 5.70 -3.89 7.64
N THR A 108 6.89 -4.22 7.17
CA THR A 108 8.12 -3.52 7.53
C THR A 108 8.49 -2.53 6.43
N ILE A 109 9.06 -1.40 6.85
CA ILE A 109 9.49 -0.31 5.96
C ILE A 109 11.01 -0.24 6.03
N SER A 110 11.66 -0.05 4.90
CA SER A 110 13.10 0.20 4.80
C SER A 110 13.38 1.40 3.89
N GLY A 111 14.59 1.93 3.94
CA GLY A 111 15.03 3.02 3.06
C GLY A 111 14.65 4.42 3.56
N THR A 112 14.69 5.39 2.66
CA THR A 112 14.50 6.81 2.96
C THR A 112 13.75 7.49 1.81
N GLY A 113 12.74 8.28 2.15
CA GLY A 113 12.04 9.18 1.24
C GLY A 113 12.51 10.63 1.41
N THR A 114 11.92 11.54 0.63
CA THR A 114 12.22 12.97 0.67
C THR A 114 10.95 13.77 0.95
N LEU A 115 11.01 14.66 1.93
CA LEU A 115 9.94 15.58 2.27
C LEU A 115 9.93 16.80 1.32
N ASN A 116 8.76 17.40 1.16
CA ASN A 116 8.61 18.64 0.40
C ASN A 116 9.30 19.85 1.05
N ALA A 117 9.59 19.79 2.36
CA ALA A 117 10.36 20.79 3.09
C ALA A 117 10.91 20.25 4.41
N GLY A 118 12.05 20.79 4.89
CA GLY A 118 12.72 20.37 6.13
C GLY A 118 12.32 21.14 7.39
N GLY A 119 11.48 22.16 7.28
CA GLY A 119 11.06 22.98 8.43
C GLY A 119 10.02 22.28 9.33
N VAL A 120 9.83 22.82 10.53
CA VAL A 120 8.82 22.35 11.52
C VAL A 120 7.41 22.41 10.94
N GLY A 121 6.57 21.44 11.28
CA GLY A 121 5.17 21.31 10.89
C GLY A 121 4.87 20.04 10.11
N SER A 122 3.63 19.90 9.61
CA SER A 122 3.22 18.77 8.79
C SER A 122 3.85 18.88 7.40
N ARG A 123 4.43 17.78 6.92
CA ARG A 123 5.14 17.68 5.64
C ARG A 123 4.61 16.49 4.85
N THR A 124 4.68 16.60 3.54
CA THR A 124 4.37 15.50 2.62
C THR A 124 5.68 14.83 2.19
N ILE A 125 5.70 13.52 2.13
CA ILE A 125 6.77 12.78 1.45
C ILE A 125 6.52 12.95 -0.05
N SER A 126 7.27 13.84 -0.68
CA SER A 126 7.10 14.20 -2.09
C SER A 126 7.76 13.21 -3.05
N ASN A 127 8.71 12.44 -2.52
CA ASN A 127 9.37 11.37 -3.27
C ASN A 127 9.64 10.20 -2.30
N THR A 128 9.15 9.03 -2.65
CA THR A 128 9.36 7.80 -1.87
C THR A 128 10.83 7.33 -1.91
N GLY A 129 11.62 7.75 -2.90
CA GLY A 129 13.06 7.48 -2.97
C GLY A 129 13.37 5.99 -2.92
N SER A 130 14.13 5.57 -1.89
CA SER A 130 14.46 4.17 -1.63
C SER A 130 13.50 3.48 -0.64
N LEU A 131 12.40 4.13 -0.23
CA LEU A 131 11.42 3.49 0.64
C LEU A 131 10.86 2.23 -0.02
N ALA A 132 10.91 1.13 0.70
CA ALA A 132 10.44 -0.17 0.25
C ALA A 132 9.64 -0.88 1.34
N LEU A 133 8.68 -1.68 0.91
CA LEU A 133 7.86 -2.53 1.77
C LEU A 133 8.40 -3.95 1.78
N SER A 134 8.43 -4.56 2.95
CA SER A 134 8.80 -5.96 3.14
C SER A 134 7.77 -6.66 4.01
N ASN A 135 7.86 -7.99 4.05
CA ASN A 135 6.94 -8.81 4.83
C ASN A 135 6.98 -8.41 6.31
N GLY A 136 5.83 -8.39 6.91
CA GLY A 136 5.64 -8.16 8.34
C GLY A 136 5.05 -9.38 9.03
N THR A 137 4.15 -9.15 9.96
CA THR A 137 3.47 -10.19 10.73
C THR A 137 2.01 -10.37 10.29
N ASN A 138 1.34 -11.38 10.85
CA ASN A 138 -0.07 -11.66 10.61
C ASN A 138 -0.43 -11.88 9.12
N GLY A 139 0.51 -12.43 8.34
CA GLY A 139 0.30 -12.70 6.91
C GLY A 139 0.62 -11.54 5.99
N GLY A 140 1.15 -10.41 6.49
CA GLY A 140 1.52 -9.27 5.67
C GLY A 140 2.68 -9.59 4.73
N ILE A 141 2.41 -9.56 3.43
CA ILE A 141 3.37 -9.81 2.34
C ILE A 141 3.62 -8.50 1.60
N GLY A 142 4.86 -7.99 1.65
CA GLY A 142 5.21 -6.68 1.10
C GLY A 142 4.84 -6.50 -0.37
N SER A 143 4.98 -7.55 -1.19
CA SER A 143 4.65 -7.52 -2.62
C SER A 143 3.14 -7.39 -2.92
N ASN A 144 2.27 -7.59 -1.93
CA ASN A 144 0.83 -7.37 -2.07
C ASN A 144 0.43 -5.89 -1.91
N TYR A 145 1.39 -5.04 -1.62
CA TYR A 145 1.18 -3.63 -1.33
C TYR A 145 2.10 -2.73 -2.14
N THR A 146 1.68 -1.48 -2.30
CA THR A 146 2.47 -0.44 -2.99
C THR A 146 2.38 0.88 -2.26
N LEU A 147 3.44 1.69 -2.38
CA LEU A 147 3.45 3.09 -1.97
C LEU A 147 2.86 4.00 -3.05
N ASP A 148 2.82 3.52 -4.29
CA ASP A 148 2.33 4.32 -5.42
C ASP A 148 0.87 4.71 -5.23
N GLY A 149 0.57 5.98 -5.48
CA GLY A 149 -0.77 6.55 -5.31
C GLY A 149 -1.20 6.74 -3.86
N GLY A 150 -0.33 6.46 -2.88
CA GLY A 150 -0.58 6.68 -1.46
C GLY A 150 -0.35 8.13 -1.03
N THR A 151 -0.95 8.48 0.12
CA THR A 151 -0.67 9.74 0.81
C THR A 151 0.31 9.46 1.93
N HIS A 152 1.50 10.08 1.86
CA HIS A 152 2.55 9.86 2.83
C HIS A 152 2.91 11.18 3.49
N SER A 153 2.95 11.19 4.83
CA SER A 153 3.17 12.41 5.61
C SER A 153 4.15 12.19 6.76
N MET A 154 4.74 13.30 7.21
CA MET A 154 5.59 13.34 8.40
C MET A 154 5.37 14.66 9.13
N THR A 155 5.31 14.61 10.46
CA THR A 155 5.30 15.82 11.29
C THR A 155 6.71 16.04 11.83
N ILE A 156 7.27 17.23 11.55
CA ILE A 156 8.55 17.67 12.12
C ILE A 156 8.24 18.54 13.34
N ASN A 157 8.63 18.07 14.50
CA ASN A 157 8.47 18.79 15.77
C ASN A 157 9.68 19.69 16.05
N PRO A 158 9.50 20.81 16.75
CA PRO A 158 10.62 21.64 17.21
C PRO A 158 11.63 20.82 17.99
N LEU A 159 12.92 21.08 17.75
CA LEU A 159 13.98 20.53 18.57
C LEU A 159 14.06 21.35 19.87
N PRO A 160 13.94 20.72 21.05
CA PRO A 160 14.11 21.43 22.32
C PRO A 160 15.51 22.03 22.46
N LEU A 161 15.57 23.29 22.83
CA LEU A 161 16.83 23.97 23.10
C LEU A 161 17.04 24.06 24.61
N THR A 162 18.19 23.54 25.08
CA THR A 162 18.61 23.70 26.46
C THR A 162 19.55 24.88 26.56
N ILE A 163 19.20 25.85 27.43
CA ILE A 163 20.03 27.02 27.73
C ILE A 163 20.57 26.84 29.12
N THR A 164 21.89 26.94 29.26
CA THR A 164 22.60 26.91 30.56
C THR A 164 23.46 28.16 30.70
N GLY A 165 23.60 28.62 31.90
CA GLY A 165 24.45 29.77 32.22
C GLY A 165 24.94 29.72 33.65
N THR A 166 25.97 30.53 33.95
CA THR A 166 26.48 30.76 35.28
C THR A 166 26.40 32.26 35.57
N LYS A 167 26.04 32.59 36.78
CA LYS A 167 26.03 33.97 37.29
C LYS A 167 26.79 34.03 38.59
N VAL A 168 27.64 35.02 38.76
CA VAL A 168 28.24 35.34 40.03
C VAL A 168 27.19 36.06 40.90
N TYR A 169 27.10 35.71 42.16
CA TYR A 169 26.15 36.35 43.09
C TYR A 169 26.38 37.87 43.15
N ASP A 170 25.33 38.61 42.84
CA ASP A 170 25.31 40.10 42.83
C ASP A 170 24.09 40.71 43.57
N GLY A 171 23.32 39.84 44.26
CA GLY A 171 22.23 40.25 45.14
C GLY A 171 20.86 40.32 44.41
N ASP A 172 20.77 40.01 43.10
CA ASP A 172 19.51 39.94 42.40
C ASP A 172 19.28 38.54 41.72
N ASN A 173 18.12 38.32 41.16
CA ASN A 173 17.71 37.08 40.48
C ASN A 173 17.56 37.26 38.96
N GLU A 174 17.99 38.37 38.40
CA GLU A 174 17.91 38.63 36.97
C GLU A 174 19.04 37.93 36.24
N VAL A 175 18.72 37.34 35.10
CA VAL A 175 19.67 36.68 34.20
C VAL A 175 19.60 37.35 32.84
N HIS A 176 20.71 37.95 32.43
CA HIS A 176 20.82 38.65 31.16
C HIS A 176 21.57 37.81 30.13
N SER A 177 21.10 37.85 28.86
CA SER A 177 21.88 37.33 27.73
C SER A 177 22.90 38.38 27.32
N ASN A 178 24.18 38.04 27.22
CA ASN A 178 25.13 38.90 26.51
C ASN A 178 24.89 38.76 25.02
N THR A 179 24.45 39.85 24.38
CA THR A 179 24.36 39.98 22.93
C THR A 179 25.68 40.46 22.35
#